data_3fa56f3e29375f6c944599d229ef7d47
#
_entry.id   3fa56f3e29375f6c944599d229ef7d47
#
_cell.length_a   1.000
_cell.length_b   1.000
_cell.length_c   1.000
_cell.angle_alpha   90.00
_cell.angle_beta   90.00
_cell.angle_gamma   90.00
#
_symmetry.space_group_name_H-M   'P 1'
#
loop_
_entity.id
_entity.type
_entity.pdbx_description
1 polymer ?
#
loop_
_entity_poly.entity_id
_entity_poly.type
_entity_poly.pdbx_seq_one_letter_code
_entity_poly.pdbx_strand_id
1 'polypeptide(L)'
;MAINNDGPSSTSTAANGTASHLPPTTSTNPPPTTTSTSSQPPSFTIKAGLAQMLKGGVIMDVVNATQARIAEESGACAVMALERVPADIRAQGGVARMSDPSMILEIMSAVTIPVMAKARIGHFVECQILEAIGVDYIDESEVLTPADMLHHVEKGGFRTPFVCGCRNLGEALRRIEEGACMIRTKGEAGTGDVVEAVRHMRTVTGEINRAKGMGEEELRVYAKELNAPFHLLKQTAELGRLPVVNFAAGGVATPADAALMMQLGCDGVFVGSGIFKSGDAVKRAKAIVQAVTHFRDPKVLAEVSSGIGEAMVGLNVGKMGEGEKLAGRGW
;
A
#
# COMPACT_ATOMS: atom_id res chain seq x y z
N MET A 1 62.65 17.34 22.34
CA MET A 1 62.79 17.21 23.77
C MET A 1 61.74 16.22 24.21
N ALA A 2 61.94 14.91 24.27
CA ALA A 2 62.72 14.12 25.23
C ALA A 2 62.31 14.51 26.67
N ILE A 3 61.80 13.63 27.52
CA ILE A 3 62.36 12.46 28.19
C ILE A 3 61.22 11.85 29.02
N ASN A 4 60.88 10.52 28.97
CA ASN A 4 61.25 9.44 29.90
C ASN A 4 60.90 9.68 31.38
N ASN A 5 60.42 8.79 32.17
CA ASN A 5 60.54 7.36 32.38
C ASN A 5 60.00 7.02 33.77
N ASP A 6 59.59 5.84 33.96
CA ASP A 6 59.84 4.78 34.95
C ASP A 6 58.73 4.44 35.95
N GLY A 7 58.41 3.12 35.98
CA GLY A 7 57.76 2.43 37.08
C GLY A 7 58.77 2.11 38.23
N PRO A 8 58.38 1.39 39.29
CA PRO A 8 58.44 -0.07 39.33
C PRO A 8 57.39 -0.76 40.24
N SER A 9 57.03 -1.96 39.98
CA SER A 9 57.26 -3.33 40.47
C SER A 9 57.14 -3.64 41.96
N SER A 10 56.53 -4.81 42.20
CA SER A 10 56.70 -5.81 43.30
C SER A 10 55.82 -5.60 44.54
N THR A 11 55.20 -6.62 45.16
CA THR A 11 55.51 -8.03 45.42
C THR A 11 54.34 -8.69 46.13
N SER A 12 54.23 -10.00 45.95
CA SER A 12 53.44 -11.04 46.59
C SER A 12 53.22 -10.99 48.09
N THR A 13 52.07 -11.51 48.57
CA THR A 13 52.09 -12.54 49.61
C THR A 13 50.78 -13.33 49.68
N ALA A 14 50.91 -14.61 49.77
CA ALA A 14 49.84 -15.61 49.94
C ALA A 14 49.46 -15.75 51.43
N ALA A 15 48.18 -16.06 51.69
CA ALA A 15 47.79 -16.75 52.94
C ALA A 15 46.54 -17.61 52.69
N ASN A 16 46.65 -18.88 53.09
CA ASN A 16 45.70 -19.95 53.15
C ASN A 16 44.51 -19.68 54.10
N GLY A 17 43.35 -20.26 53.82
CA GLY A 17 42.28 -20.36 54.81
C GLY A 17 41.03 -21.06 54.37
N THR A 18 41.01 -22.37 54.49
CA THR A 18 39.88 -23.31 54.85
C THR A 18 38.59 -23.33 54.03
N ALA A 19 38.36 -24.44 53.43
CA ALA A 19 37.12 -24.93 52.81
C ALA A 19 36.00 -25.20 53.84
N SER A 20 34.77 -24.81 53.52
CA SER A 20 33.56 -25.40 54.08
C SER A 20 32.67 -25.91 52.97
N HIS A 21 32.43 -27.22 52.96
CA HIS A 21 31.49 -27.93 52.06
C HIS A 21 30.05 -27.55 52.36
N LEU A 22 29.30 -27.17 51.31
CA LEU A 22 27.83 -27.28 51.24
C LEU A 22 27.45 -28.05 49.95
N PRO A 23 26.42 -28.91 49.99
CA PRO A 23 26.10 -29.81 48.89
C PRO A 23 25.40 -29.08 47.75
N PRO A 24 25.46 -29.63 46.53
CA PRO A 24 24.83 -29.01 45.33
C PRO A 24 23.31 -29.32 45.33
N THR A 25 22.49 -28.27 45.33
CA THR A 25 21.09 -28.36 44.97
C THR A 25 20.95 -28.36 43.46
N THR A 26 20.68 -29.50 42.87
CA THR A 26 20.28 -29.65 41.47
C THR A 26 18.85 -29.13 41.28
N SER A 27 18.71 -27.91 40.76
CA SER A 27 17.45 -27.46 40.19
C SER A 27 17.57 -27.57 38.65
N THR A 28 17.00 -28.65 38.13
CA THR A 28 16.83 -28.90 36.71
C THR A 28 15.52 -28.25 36.25
N ASN A 29 15.53 -26.98 35.93
CA ASN A 29 14.54 -26.41 35.02
C ASN A 29 15.21 -26.17 33.69
N PRO A 30 14.72 -26.78 32.59
CA PRO A 30 15.21 -26.41 31.26
C PRO A 30 14.83 -24.95 30.97
N PRO A 31 15.68 -24.20 30.28
CA PRO A 31 15.34 -22.84 29.85
C PRO A 31 14.12 -22.88 28.91
N PRO A 32 13.25 -21.85 28.93
CA PRO A 32 12.11 -21.81 28.04
C PRO A 32 12.61 -21.89 26.59
N THR A 33 12.07 -22.86 25.86
CA THR A 33 12.31 -23.03 24.44
C THR A 33 11.79 -21.78 23.73
N THR A 34 12.69 -20.89 23.37
CA THR A 34 12.38 -19.82 22.42
C THR A 34 12.03 -20.49 21.11
N THR A 35 10.74 -20.53 20.80
CA THR A 35 10.27 -20.84 19.45
C THR A 35 10.92 -19.81 18.52
N SER A 36 11.91 -20.26 17.75
CA SER A 36 12.48 -19.49 16.65
C SER A 36 11.38 -19.27 15.62
N THR A 37 10.73 -18.12 15.65
CA THR A 37 9.95 -17.64 14.52
C THR A 37 10.91 -17.64 13.32
N SER A 38 10.55 -18.36 12.26
CA SER A 38 11.35 -18.45 11.05
C SER A 38 11.76 -17.03 10.61
N SER A 39 13.06 -16.79 10.50
CA SER A 39 13.64 -15.50 10.15
C SER A 39 13.36 -15.06 8.71
N GLN A 40 12.76 -15.92 7.89
CA GLN A 40 12.47 -15.64 6.49
C GLN A 40 11.13 -14.92 6.33
N PRO A 41 11.04 -13.92 5.40
CA PRO A 41 9.79 -13.24 5.08
C PRO A 41 8.76 -14.24 4.52
N PRO A 42 7.44 -13.98 4.70
CA PRO A 42 6.38 -14.80 4.12
C PRO A 42 6.51 -14.88 2.60
N SER A 43 6.12 -16.02 2.02
CA SER A 43 6.14 -16.18 0.56
C SER A 43 5.22 -15.15 -0.12
N PHE A 44 5.50 -14.87 -1.41
CA PHE A 44 4.64 -14.02 -2.23
C PHE A 44 3.17 -14.49 -2.21
N THR A 45 2.94 -15.80 -2.27
CA THR A 45 1.59 -16.39 -2.24
C THR A 45 0.82 -16.04 -0.96
N ILE A 46 1.48 -16.04 0.20
CA ILE A 46 0.85 -15.66 1.46
C ILE A 46 0.48 -14.17 1.44
N LYS A 47 1.40 -13.30 1.04
CA LYS A 47 1.18 -11.85 0.96
C LYS A 47 0.06 -11.51 -0.04
N ALA A 48 0.04 -12.13 -1.22
CA ALA A 48 -1.03 -11.97 -2.20
C ALA A 48 -2.38 -12.50 -1.68
N GLY A 49 -2.36 -13.58 -0.90
CA GLY A 49 -3.55 -14.11 -0.23
C GLY A 49 -4.14 -13.12 0.78
N LEU A 50 -3.32 -12.42 1.56
CA LEU A 50 -3.78 -11.35 2.45
C LEU A 50 -4.45 -10.21 1.65
N ALA A 51 -3.85 -9.77 0.55
CA ALA A 51 -4.44 -8.75 -0.31
C ALA A 51 -5.77 -9.21 -0.95
N GLN A 52 -5.88 -10.50 -1.30
CA GLN A 52 -7.12 -11.10 -1.84
C GLN A 52 -8.29 -11.01 -0.85
N MET A 53 -8.05 -11.01 0.46
CA MET A 53 -9.10 -10.89 1.49
C MET A 53 -9.79 -9.53 1.46
N LEU A 54 -9.17 -8.49 0.90
CA LEU A 54 -9.75 -7.15 0.78
C LEU A 54 -10.65 -6.98 -0.45
N LYS A 55 -10.72 -7.99 -1.33
CA LYS A 55 -11.49 -7.94 -2.57
C LYS A 55 -12.97 -7.65 -2.30
N GLY A 56 -13.55 -6.75 -3.10
CA GLY A 56 -14.93 -6.29 -2.97
C GLY A 56 -15.10 -5.16 -1.96
N GLY A 57 -14.01 -4.70 -1.34
CA GLY A 57 -14.05 -3.67 -0.30
C GLY A 57 -13.68 -2.27 -0.77
N VAL A 58 -13.81 -1.34 0.17
CA VAL A 58 -13.39 0.06 0.06
C VAL A 58 -12.25 0.30 1.03
N ILE A 59 -11.14 0.84 0.54
CA ILE A 59 -10.02 1.30 1.34
C ILE A 59 -10.10 2.82 1.39
N MET A 60 -10.11 3.40 2.60
CA MET A 60 -10.31 4.83 2.78
C MET A 60 -9.04 5.51 3.28
N ASP A 61 -8.61 6.59 2.59
CA ASP A 61 -7.52 7.44 3.06
C ASP A 61 -7.99 8.25 4.28
N VAL A 62 -7.22 8.22 5.37
CA VAL A 62 -7.54 8.89 6.63
C VAL A 62 -6.33 9.65 7.16
N VAL A 63 -6.56 10.78 7.84
CA VAL A 63 -5.48 11.65 8.36
C VAL A 63 -5.43 11.70 9.88
N ASN A 64 -6.32 11.02 10.58
CA ASN A 64 -6.37 10.91 12.04
C ASN A 64 -7.28 9.78 12.51
N ALA A 65 -7.23 9.48 13.81
CA ALA A 65 -8.02 8.43 14.44
C ALA A 65 -9.54 8.60 14.29
N THR A 66 -10.04 9.85 14.28
CA THR A 66 -11.48 10.12 14.11
C THR A 66 -11.96 9.71 12.71
N GLN A 67 -11.22 10.06 11.67
CA GLN A 67 -11.54 9.64 10.30
C GLN A 67 -11.41 8.13 10.13
N ALA A 68 -10.43 7.50 10.79
CA ALA A 68 -10.26 6.05 10.77
C ALA A 68 -11.47 5.32 11.36
N ARG A 69 -12.01 5.78 12.50
CA ARG A 69 -13.26 5.23 13.08
C ARG A 69 -14.46 5.44 12.15
N ILE A 70 -14.60 6.62 11.55
CA ILE A 70 -15.68 6.87 10.57
C ILE A 70 -15.57 5.89 9.40
N ALA A 71 -14.37 5.63 8.90
CA ALA A 71 -14.14 4.68 7.81
C ALA A 71 -14.56 3.25 8.22
N GLU A 72 -14.10 2.76 9.37
CA GLU A 72 -14.44 1.43 9.90
C GLU A 72 -15.94 1.29 10.14
N GLU A 73 -16.57 2.26 10.82
CA GLU A 73 -18.03 2.29 11.09
C GLU A 73 -18.88 2.39 9.81
N SER A 74 -18.29 2.88 8.72
CA SER A 74 -18.93 2.93 7.40
C SER A 74 -18.78 1.64 6.62
N GLY A 75 -17.97 0.68 7.09
CA GLY A 75 -17.75 -0.61 6.45
C GLY A 75 -16.53 -0.64 5.51
N ALA A 76 -15.55 0.22 5.71
CA ALA A 76 -14.26 0.09 5.02
C ALA A 76 -13.59 -1.24 5.35
N CYS A 77 -12.94 -1.87 4.37
CA CYS A 77 -12.18 -3.11 4.59
C CYS A 77 -10.75 -2.86 5.09
N ALA A 78 -10.24 -1.65 4.92
CA ALA A 78 -8.94 -1.18 5.41
C ALA A 78 -8.92 0.36 5.38
N VAL A 79 -7.95 0.96 6.06
CA VAL A 79 -7.65 2.40 5.95
C VAL A 79 -6.22 2.62 5.47
N MET A 80 -6.00 3.75 4.79
CA MET A 80 -4.68 4.23 4.38
C MET A 80 -4.33 5.46 5.19
N ALA A 81 -3.33 5.34 6.06
CA ALA A 81 -2.86 6.45 6.89
C ALA A 81 -2.04 7.46 6.08
N LEU A 82 -2.41 8.72 6.14
CA LEU A 82 -1.78 9.85 5.44
C LEU A 82 -1.75 11.08 6.35
N GLU A 83 -0.71 11.89 6.32
CA GLU A 83 -0.73 13.21 6.98
C GLU A 83 -1.68 14.19 6.28
N ARG A 84 -1.79 14.07 4.96
CA ARG A 84 -2.60 14.93 4.10
C ARG A 84 -3.23 14.11 3.00
N VAL A 85 -4.52 14.32 2.77
CA VAL A 85 -5.16 13.71 1.59
C VAL A 85 -4.58 14.28 0.30
N PRO A 86 -4.63 13.53 -0.82
CA PRO A 86 -3.99 13.95 -2.07
C PRO A 86 -4.38 15.34 -2.57
N ALA A 87 -5.63 15.78 -2.32
CA ALA A 87 -6.07 17.13 -2.68
C ALA A 87 -5.28 18.22 -1.93
N ASP A 88 -4.98 18.01 -0.64
CA ASP A 88 -4.18 18.94 0.16
C ASP A 88 -2.71 18.93 -0.25
N ILE A 89 -2.16 17.77 -0.61
CA ILE A 89 -0.79 17.66 -1.14
C ILE A 89 -0.64 18.53 -2.39
N ARG A 90 -1.62 18.47 -3.31
CA ARG A 90 -1.64 19.32 -4.52
C ARG A 90 -1.69 20.80 -4.19
N ALA A 91 -2.62 21.19 -3.30
CA ALA A 91 -2.80 22.58 -2.90
C ALA A 91 -1.55 23.18 -2.22
N GLN A 92 -0.71 22.34 -1.61
CA GLN A 92 0.48 22.74 -0.84
C GLN A 92 1.80 22.54 -1.61
N GLY A 93 1.79 22.54 -2.93
CA GLY A 93 2.98 22.49 -3.76
C GLY A 93 3.46 21.10 -4.17
N GLY A 94 2.71 20.03 -3.89
CA GLY A 94 2.94 18.69 -4.43
C GLY A 94 4.08 17.90 -3.78
N VAL A 95 4.84 18.45 -2.81
CA VAL A 95 5.87 17.69 -2.08
C VAL A 95 5.27 17.00 -0.87
N ALA A 96 5.40 15.69 -0.82
CA ALA A 96 4.92 14.87 0.28
C ALA A 96 5.90 13.72 0.58
N ARG A 97 5.97 13.32 1.84
CA ARG A 97 6.85 12.26 2.37
C ARG A 97 6.03 11.25 3.17
N MET A 98 6.68 10.21 3.66
CA MET A 98 6.09 9.28 4.61
C MET A 98 5.51 10.06 5.81
N SER A 99 4.35 9.63 6.27
CA SER A 99 3.68 10.22 7.44
C SER A 99 4.44 9.92 8.73
N ASP A 100 4.24 10.78 9.74
CA ASP A 100 4.83 10.58 11.07
C ASP A 100 4.41 9.22 11.66
N PRO A 101 5.35 8.39 12.12
CA PRO A 101 5.04 7.10 12.74
C PRO A 101 4.09 7.19 13.94
N SER A 102 4.15 8.25 14.74
CA SER A 102 3.25 8.41 15.89
C SER A 102 1.79 8.57 15.47
N MET A 103 1.53 9.33 14.40
CA MET A 103 0.20 9.47 13.82
C MET A 103 -0.31 8.15 13.24
N ILE A 104 0.56 7.37 12.58
CA ILE A 104 0.18 6.04 12.06
C ILE A 104 -0.19 5.11 13.21
N LEU A 105 0.60 5.06 14.29
CA LEU A 105 0.33 4.25 15.48
C LEU A 105 -0.97 4.67 16.19
N GLU A 106 -1.29 5.98 16.23
CA GLU A 106 -2.57 6.48 16.75
C GLU A 106 -3.75 5.95 15.91
N ILE A 107 -3.64 5.97 14.58
CA ILE A 107 -4.66 5.39 13.69
C ILE A 107 -4.77 3.88 13.92
N MET A 108 -3.66 3.15 13.98
CA MET A 108 -3.65 1.70 14.22
C MET A 108 -4.31 1.33 15.55
N SER A 109 -4.14 2.14 16.59
CA SER A 109 -4.80 1.92 17.88
C SER A 109 -6.29 2.23 17.89
N ALA A 110 -6.79 2.95 16.89
CA ALA A 110 -8.17 3.44 16.84
C ALA A 110 -9.14 2.51 16.10
N VAL A 111 -8.63 1.56 15.30
CA VAL A 111 -9.42 0.66 14.44
C VAL A 111 -8.96 -0.79 14.56
N THR A 112 -9.82 -1.71 14.15
CA THR A 112 -9.53 -3.15 14.12
C THR A 112 -9.30 -3.69 12.71
N ILE A 113 -9.64 -2.89 11.69
CA ILE A 113 -9.39 -3.20 10.28
C ILE A 113 -7.93 -2.88 9.91
N PRO A 114 -7.37 -3.54 8.87
CA PRO A 114 -6.00 -3.32 8.43
C PRO A 114 -5.67 -1.85 8.17
N VAL A 115 -4.45 -1.45 8.57
CA VAL A 115 -3.92 -0.10 8.35
C VAL A 115 -2.77 -0.17 7.36
N MET A 116 -2.90 0.58 6.27
CA MET A 116 -1.87 0.78 5.26
C MET A 116 -1.18 2.12 5.46
N ALA A 117 0.07 2.23 5.03
CA ALA A 117 0.77 3.51 4.98
C ALA A 117 1.58 3.66 3.70
N LYS A 118 1.84 4.91 3.27
CA LYS A 118 2.57 5.20 2.03
C LYS A 118 4.05 5.45 2.27
N ALA A 119 4.88 4.84 1.41
CA ALA A 119 6.29 5.16 1.25
C ALA A 119 6.54 5.83 -0.10
N ARG A 120 7.58 6.65 -0.19
CA ARG A 120 8.03 7.23 -1.45
C ARG A 120 8.62 6.17 -2.36
N ILE A 121 8.40 6.30 -3.66
CA ILE A 121 9.00 5.41 -4.67
C ILE A 121 10.53 5.37 -4.49
N GLY A 122 11.09 4.16 -4.37
CA GLY A 122 12.51 3.89 -4.20
C GLY A 122 13.07 4.13 -2.79
N HIS A 123 12.23 4.55 -1.84
CA HIS A 123 12.70 4.87 -0.49
C HIS A 123 12.58 3.65 0.45
N PHE A 124 13.49 2.69 0.30
CA PHE A 124 13.46 1.45 1.09
C PHE A 124 13.56 1.67 2.61
N VAL A 125 14.21 2.75 3.07
CA VAL A 125 14.29 3.06 4.52
C VAL A 125 12.93 3.47 5.08
N GLU A 126 12.10 4.23 4.34
CA GLU A 126 10.71 4.49 4.76
C GLU A 126 9.92 3.17 4.88
N CYS A 127 10.11 2.23 3.95
CA CYS A 127 9.49 0.90 4.03
C CYS A 127 9.95 0.11 5.27
N GLN A 128 11.24 0.18 5.62
CA GLN A 128 11.77 -0.44 6.85
C GLN A 128 11.16 0.16 8.12
N ILE A 129 10.96 1.47 8.16
CA ILE A 129 10.30 2.15 9.28
C ILE A 129 8.85 1.69 9.39
N LEU A 130 8.11 1.68 8.28
CA LEU A 130 6.70 1.26 8.24
C LEU A 130 6.53 -0.20 8.65
N GLU A 131 7.40 -1.09 8.18
CA GLU A 131 7.41 -2.49 8.62
C GLU A 131 7.72 -2.61 10.13
N ALA A 132 8.68 -1.84 10.64
CA ALA A 132 9.08 -1.87 12.05
C ALA A 132 7.96 -1.42 13.00
N ILE A 133 7.11 -0.46 12.59
CA ILE A 133 5.94 -0.04 13.39
C ILE A 133 4.72 -0.97 13.20
N GLY A 134 4.80 -1.94 12.28
CA GLY A 134 3.83 -3.01 12.15
C GLY A 134 2.60 -2.67 11.30
N VAL A 135 2.71 -1.80 10.28
CA VAL A 135 1.61 -1.59 9.34
C VAL A 135 1.27 -2.88 8.58
N ASP A 136 0.00 -3.06 8.25
CA ASP A 136 -0.46 -4.27 7.56
C ASP A 136 -0.08 -4.31 6.08
N TYR A 137 0.04 -3.14 5.42
CA TYR A 137 0.46 -2.99 4.03
C TYR A 137 1.26 -1.71 3.83
N ILE A 138 2.20 -1.73 2.89
CA ILE A 138 2.96 -0.56 2.45
C ILE A 138 2.56 -0.22 1.01
N ASP A 139 2.09 1.00 0.76
CA ASP A 139 1.84 1.52 -0.59
C ASP A 139 3.06 2.34 -1.03
N GLU A 140 3.88 1.76 -1.92
CA GLU A 140 4.94 2.49 -2.62
C GLU A 140 4.29 3.37 -3.68
N SER A 141 4.16 4.66 -3.37
CA SER A 141 3.15 5.52 -3.98
C SER A 141 3.71 6.72 -4.73
N GLU A 142 3.21 6.92 -5.95
CA GLU A 142 3.41 8.13 -6.77
C GLU A 142 2.76 9.38 -6.18
N VAL A 143 1.82 9.23 -5.24
CA VAL A 143 1.19 10.36 -4.53
C VAL A 143 2.23 11.12 -3.70
N LEU A 144 3.20 10.41 -3.14
CA LEU A 144 4.35 11.01 -2.49
C LEU A 144 5.41 11.40 -3.51
N THR A 145 6.32 12.29 -3.11
CA THR A 145 7.43 12.71 -3.97
C THR A 145 8.45 11.59 -4.08
N PRO A 146 8.76 11.08 -5.28
CA PRO A 146 9.74 10.00 -5.44
C PRO A 146 11.09 10.33 -4.80
N ALA A 147 11.71 9.33 -4.18
CA ALA A 147 13.09 9.42 -3.70
C ALA A 147 14.08 8.91 -4.76
N ASP A 148 13.63 8.02 -5.63
CA ASP A 148 14.40 7.52 -6.76
C ASP A 148 13.54 7.59 -8.03
N MET A 149 14.11 8.07 -9.13
CA MET A 149 13.42 8.21 -10.42
C MET A 149 13.57 6.96 -11.31
N LEU A 150 14.48 6.06 -10.97
CA LEU A 150 14.83 4.89 -11.78
C LEU A 150 14.43 3.57 -11.11
N HIS A 151 14.51 3.50 -9.78
CA HIS A 151 14.34 2.26 -9.04
C HIS A 151 13.13 2.32 -8.12
N HIS A 152 12.34 1.25 -8.16
CA HIS A 152 11.37 0.93 -7.13
C HIS A 152 12.01 0.05 -6.05
N VAL A 153 11.39 0.00 -4.89
CA VAL A 153 11.85 -0.85 -3.78
C VAL A 153 11.71 -2.32 -4.17
N GLU A 154 12.77 -3.11 -3.94
CA GLU A 154 12.71 -4.57 -4.02
C GLU A 154 11.95 -5.12 -2.81
N LYS A 155 10.78 -5.72 -3.05
CA LYS A 155 9.79 -6.05 -2.02
C LYS A 155 9.95 -7.47 -1.44
N GLY A 156 10.82 -8.27 -2.07
CA GLY A 156 11.05 -9.67 -1.69
C GLY A 156 11.59 -9.82 -0.26
N GLY A 157 12.40 -8.87 0.20
CA GLY A 157 13.01 -8.88 1.51
C GLY A 157 12.11 -8.45 2.68
N PHE A 158 10.94 -7.86 2.40
CA PHE A 158 10.01 -7.39 3.42
C PHE A 158 8.99 -8.46 3.81
N ARG A 159 8.56 -8.44 5.06
CA ARG A 159 7.46 -9.28 5.57
C ARG A 159 6.10 -8.70 5.20
N THR A 160 5.99 -7.38 5.24
CA THR A 160 4.77 -6.62 4.93
C THR A 160 4.45 -6.69 3.44
N PRO A 161 3.20 -6.99 3.04
CA PRO A 161 2.77 -6.93 1.64
C PRO A 161 2.74 -5.50 1.09
N PHE A 162 3.05 -5.37 -0.21
CA PHE A 162 3.11 -4.09 -0.91
C PHE A 162 1.96 -3.87 -1.87
N VAL A 163 1.53 -2.61 -1.94
CA VAL A 163 0.60 -2.06 -2.92
C VAL A 163 1.36 -1.13 -3.86
N CYS A 164 1.10 -1.18 -5.15
CA CYS A 164 1.67 -0.26 -6.14
C CYS A 164 0.65 0.20 -7.16
N GLY A 165 0.82 1.43 -7.67
CA GLY A 165 0.00 1.98 -8.73
C GLY A 165 0.48 1.58 -10.13
N CYS A 166 -0.47 1.51 -11.08
CA CYS A 166 -0.16 1.34 -12.49
C CYS A 166 -1.06 2.18 -13.41
N ARG A 167 -0.60 2.42 -14.64
CA ARG A 167 -1.35 3.08 -15.72
C ARG A 167 -1.67 2.12 -16.87
N ASN A 168 -0.92 1.03 -16.98
CA ASN A 168 -1.01 0.02 -18.03
C ASN A 168 -0.53 -1.33 -17.52
N LEU A 169 -0.69 -2.37 -18.34
CA LEU A 169 -0.31 -3.74 -17.98
C LEU A 169 1.20 -3.91 -17.77
N GLY A 170 2.01 -3.28 -18.61
CA GLY A 170 3.46 -3.37 -18.48
C GLY A 170 3.95 -2.86 -17.13
N GLU A 171 3.45 -1.70 -16.70
CA GLU A 171 3.76 -1.13 -15.37
C GLU A 171 3.27 -2.04 -14.25
N ALA A 172 2.03 -2.58 -14.35
CA ALA A 172 1.52 -3.52 -13.36
C ALA A 172 2.40 -4.76 -13.21
N LEU A 173 2.80 -5.36 -14.32
CA LEU A 173 3.62 -6.60 -14.31
C LEU A 173 5.04 -6.34 -13.76
N ARG A 174 5.64 -5.18 -14.02
CA ARG A 174 6.93 -4.82 -13.41
C ARG A 174 6.80 -4.68 -11.87
N ARG A 175 5.74 -4.03 -11.38
CA ARG A 175 5.49 -3.93 -9.92
C ARG A 175 5.27 -5.29 -9.27
N ILE A 176 4.56 -6.20 -9.95
CA ILE A 176 4.36 -7.58 -9.47
C ILE A 176 5.68 -8.35 -9.45
N GLU A 177 6.53 -8.18 -10.45
CA GLU A 177 7.88 -8.79 -10.49
C GLU A 177 8.75 -8.36 -9.31
N GLU A 178 8.66 -7.09 -8.92
CA GLU A 178 9.33 -6.55 -7.74
C GLU A 178 8.71 -7.03 -6.41
N GLY A 179 7.59 -7.77 -6.46
CA GLY A 179 6.92 -8.36 -5.30
C GLY A 179 5.67 -7.61 -4.80
N ALA A 180 5.09 -6.70 -5.59
CA ALA A 180 3.81 -6.08 -5.23
C ALA A 180 2.68 -7.12 -5.21
N CYS A 181 1.94 -7.17 -4.10
CA CYS A 181 0.87 -8.15 -3.83
C CYS A 181 -0.52 -7.61 -4.13
N MET A 182 -0.64 -6.32 -4.38
CA MET A 182 -1.82 -5.60 -4.82
C MET A 182 -1.42 -4.54 -5.82
N ILE A 183 -2.20 -4.43 -6.89
CA ILE A 183 -2.10 -3.34 -7.86
C ILE A 183 -3.31 -2.43 -7.69
N ARG A 184 -3.13 -1.14 -7.94
CA ARG A 184 -4.21 -0.17 -8.09
C ARG A 184 -4.00 0.69 -9.32
N THR A 185 -5.08 1.25 -9.87
CA THR A 185 -4.91 2.32 -10.86
C THR A 185 -4.23 3.54 -10.18
N LYS A 186 -3.37 4.25 -10.90
CA LYS A 186 -2.87 5.53 -10.42
C LYS A 186 -3.96 6.61 -10.45
N GLY A 187 -4.73 6.67 -11.54
CA GLY A 187 -5.69 7.76 -11.76
C GLY A 187 -5.00 9.11 -11.63
N GLU A 188 -5.73 10.13 -11.17
CA GLU A 188 -5.16 11.38 -10.68
C GLU A 188 -5.69 11.68 -9.28
N ALA A 189 -4.96 11.21 -8.27
CA ALA A 189 -5.35 11.28 -6.88
C ALA A 189 -5.59 12.74 -6.44
N GLY A 190 -6.67 12.97 -5.67
CA GLY A 190 -7.01 14.28 -5.13
C GLY A 190 -7.74 15.23 -6.07
N THR A 191 -8.05 14.81 -7.29
CA THR A 191 -8.76 15.65 -8.27
C THR A 191 -10.27 15.55 -8.18
N GLY A 192 -10.81 14.42 -7.70
CA GLY A 192 -12.25 14.15 -7.78
C GLY A 192 -12.75 13.94 -9.21
N ASP A 193 -11.84 13.77 -10.18
CA ASP A 193 -12.10 13.47 -11.58
C ASP A 193 -11.62 12.05 -11.88
N VAL A 194 -12.56 11.14 -12.14
CA VAL A 194 -12.32 9.71 -12.29
C VAL A 194 -11.76 9.32 -13.66
N VAL A 195 -11.65 10.26 -14.61
CA VAL A 195 -11.33 10.00 -16.02
C VAL A 195 -10.04 9.20 -16.20
N GLU A 196 -8.98 9.53 -15.47
CA GLU A 196 -7.71 8.82 -15.57
C GLU A 196 -7.75 7.42 -14.95
N ALA A 197 -8.45 7.22 -13.84
CA ALA A 197 -8.65 5.89 -13.28
C ALA A 197 -9.39 4.97 -14.25
N VAL A 198 -10.44 5.49 -14.90
CA VAL A 198 -11.18 4.78 -15.96
C VAL A 198 -10.26 4.45 -17.14
N ARG A 199 -9.45 5.42 -17.59
CA ARG A 199 -8.49 5.22 -18.70
C ARG A 199 -7.49 4.14 -18.35
N HIS A 200 -6.88 4.17 -17.18
CA HIS A 200 -5.88 3.20 -16.74
C HIS A 200 -6.49 1.78 -16.62
N MET A 201 -7.69 1.66 -16.03
CA MET A 201 -8.35 0.35 -15.92
C MET A 201 -8.72 -0.22 -17.28
N ARG A 202 -9.25 0.61 -18.19
CA ARG A 202 -9.57 0.17 -19.56
C ARG A 202 -8.32 -0.21 -20.34
N THR A 203 -7.20 0.50 -20.14
CA THR A 203 -5.92 0.15 -20.76
C THR A 203 -5.44 -1.22 -20.27
N VAL A 204 -5.37 -1.44 -18.96
CA VAL A 204 -4.97 -2.75 -18.39
C VAL A 204 -5.87 -3.88 -18.89
N THR A 205 -7.19 -3.70 -18.84
CA THR A 205 -8.14 -4.72 -19.29
C THR A 205 -8.02 -4.99 -20.80
N GLY A 206 -7.85 -3.94 -21.60
CA GLY A 206 -7.68 -4.06 -23.06
C GLY A 206 -6.40 -4.81 -23.43
N GLU A 207 -5.29 -4.52 -22.75
CA GLU A 207 -4.00 -5.17 -22.94
C GLU A 207 -4.04 -6.64 -22.49
N ILE A 208 -4.72 -6.97 -21.39
CA ILE A 208 -4.97 -8.35 -20.95
C ILE A 208 -5.79 -9.10 -22.00
N ASN A 209 -6.87 -8.50 -22.50
CA ASN A 209 -7.72 -9.11 -23.51
C ASN A 209 -6.98 -9.34 -24.83
N ARG A 210 -6.07 -8.44 -25.21
CA ARG A 210 -5.17 -8.63 -26.36
C ARG A 210 -4.24 -9.82 -26.14
N ALA A 211 -3.67 -9.98 -24.96
CA ALA A 211 -2.76 -11.08 -24.63
C ALA A 211 -3.42 -12.46 -24.65
N LYS A 212 -4.69 -12.57 -24.25
CA LYS A 212 -5.44 -13.86 -24.18
C LYS A 212 -5.46 -14.67 -25.46
N GLY A 213 -5.46 -14.00 -26.61
CA GLY A 213 -5.54 -14.67 -27.91
C GLY A 213 -4.20 -14.98 -28.55
N MET A 214 -3.08 -14.62 -27.93
CA MET A 214 -1.75 -14.71 -28.50
C MET A 214 -1.12 -16.08 -28.25
N GLY A 215 -0.41 -16.61 -29.26
CA GLY A 215 0.51 -17.72 -29.10
C GLY A 215 1.77 -17.31 -28.33
N GLU A 216 2.59 -18.30 -27.92
CA GLU A 216 3.78 -18.01 -27.09
C GLU A 216 4.78 -17.08 -27.77
N GLU A 217 4.99 -17.21 -29.08
CA GLU A 217 5.90 -16.34 -29.83
C GLU A 217 5.40 -14.89 -29.86
N GLU A 218 4.10 -14.71 -30.10
CA GLU A 218 3.46 -13.39 -30.08
C GLU A 218 3.52 -12.76 -28.69
N LEU A 219 3.30 -13.54 -27.60
CA LEU A 219 3.42 -13.07 -26.24
C LEU A 219 4.85 -12.61 -25.91
N ARG A 220 5.90 -13.27 -26.48
CA ARG A 220 7.28 -12.82 -26.31
C ARG A 220 7.55 -11.47 -26.97
N VAL A 221 6.95 -11.20 -28.12
CA VAL A 221 7.03 -9.91 -28.79
C VAL A 221 6.26 -8.86 -27.98
N TYR A 222 5.04 -9.19 -27.57
CA TYR A 222 4.18 -8.30 -26.80
C TYR A 222 4.79 -7.95 -25.41
N ALA A 223 5.47 -8.88 -24.75
CA ALA A 223 6.19 -8.61 -23.52
C ALA A 223 7.27 -7.53 -23.70
N LYS A 224 7.97 -7.54 -24.86
CA LYS A 224 8.95 -6.49 -25.19
C LYS A 224 8.28 -5.13 -25.45
N GLU A 225 7.15 -5.11 -26.17
CA GLU A 225 6.36 -3.90 -26.42
C GLU A 225 5.90 -3.26 -25.09
N LEU A 226 5.44 -4.09 -24.15
CA LEU A 226 4.96 -3.65 -22.83
C LEU A 226 6.09 -3.36 -21.82
N ASN A 227 7.35 -3.69 -22.14
CA ASN A 227 8.43 -3.70 -21.16
C ASN A 227 8.08 -4.54 -19.92
N ALA A 228 7.49 -5.72 -20.13
CA ALA A 228 6.96 -6.58 -19.08
C ALA A 228 7.71 -7.91 -18.97
N PRO A 229 7.80 -8.50 -17.77
CA PRO A 229 8.30 -9.86 -17.59
C PRO A 229 7.44 -10.85 -18.34
N PHE A 230 8.06 -11.63 -19.23
CA PHE A 230 7.35 -12.56 -20.10
C PHE A 230 6.52 -13.61 -19.34
N HIS A 231 7.09 -14.18 -18.28
CA HIS A 231 6.40 -15.21 -17.50
C HIS A 231 5.12 -14.68 -16.82
N LEU A 232 5.15 -13.44 -16.32
CA LEU A 232 3.96 -12.80 -15.73
C LEU A 232 2.93 -12.44 -16.80
N LEU A 233 3.36 -12.00 -17.99
CA LEU A 233 2.44 -11.76 -19.10
C LEU A 233 1.76 -13.06 -19.54
N LYS A 234 2.52 -14.17 -19.66
CA LYS A 234 1.97 -15.49 -19.99
C LYS A 234 0.94 -15.93 -18.93
N GLN A 235 1.29 -15.86 -17.65
CA GLN A 235 0.37 -16.17 -16.55
C GLN A 235 -0.89 -15.29 -16.60
N THR A 236 -0.73 -14.00 -16.87
CA THR A 236 -1.85 -13.05 -16.98
C THR A 236 -2.77 -13.39 -18.16
N ALA A 237 -2.21 -13.77 -19.30
CA ALA A 237 -2.99 -14.21 -20.47
C ALA A 237 -3.79 -15.48 -20.18
N GLU A 238 -3.18 -16.47 -19.52
CA GLU A 238 -3.82 -17.72 -19.10
C GLU A 238 -4.94 -17.50 -18.08
N LEU A 239 -4.69 -16.64 -17.05
CA LEU A 239 -5.69 -16.29 -16.03
C LEU A 239 -6.79 -15.36 -16.57
N GLY A 240 -6.49 -14.60 -17.61
CA GLY A 240 -7.37 -13.54 -18.12
C GLY A 240 -7.56 -12.35 -17.17
N ARG A 241 -6.68 -12.22 -16.18
CA ARG A 241 -6.62 -11.13 -15.19
C ARG A 241 -5.20 -11.06 -14.60
N LEU A 242 -4.90 -9.99 -13.88
CA LEU A 242 -3.65 -9.94 -13.12
C LEU A 242 -3.57 -11.08 -12.09
N PRO A 243 -2.39 -11.61 -11.77
CA PRO A 243 -2.21 -12.64 -10.75
C PRO A 243 -2.47 -12.16 -9.32
N VAL A 244 -2.59 -10.85 -9.12
CA VAL A 244 -2.95 -10.19 -7.86
C VAL A 244 -4.20 -9.36 -8.03
N VAL A 245 -4.81 -8.90 -6.92
CA VAL A 245 -5.98 -8.01 -6.97
C VAL A 245 -5.61 -6.66 -7.57
N ASN A 246 -6.57 -6.07 -8.31
CA ASN A 246 -6.42 -4.75 -8.95
C ASN A 246 -7.56 -3.83 -8.51
N PHE A 247 -7.23 -2.85 -7.67
CA PHE A 247 -8.18 -1.87 -7.13
C PHE A 247 -8.22 -0.60 -7.99
N ALA A 248 -9.35 0.10 -7.96
CA ALA A 248 -9.43 1.44 -8.54
C ALA A 248 -8.91 2.47 -7.54
N ALA A 249 -8.13 3.44 -8.01
CA ALA A 249 -7.71 4.60 -7.23
C ALA A 249 -7.55 5.83 -8.14
N GLY A 250 -7.65 7.01 -7.54
CA GLY A 250 -7.41 8.29 -8.20
C GLY A 250 -8.66 8.90 -8.83
N GLY A 251 -9.27 9.86 -8.13
CA GLY A 251 -10.39 10.65 -8.62
C GLY A 251 -11.78 10.14 -8.28
N VAL A 252 -11.94 9.00 -7.60
CA VAL A 252 -13.24 8.51 -7.14
C VAL A 252 -13.81 9.47 -6.08
N ALA A 253 -14.99 10.06 -6.35
CA ALA A 253 -15.61 11.06 -5.49
C ALA A 253 -17.09 10.78 -5.17
N THR A 254 -17.73 9.91 -5.95
CA THR A 254 -19.17 9.62 -5.81
C THR A 254 -19.42 8.11 -5.73
N PRO A 255 -20.59 7.69 -5.19
CA PRO A 255 -21.02 6.29 -5.27
C PRO A 255 -21.06 5.75 -6.70
N ALA A 256 -21.48 6.59 -7.66
CA ALA A 256 -21.55 6.22 -9.07
C ALA A 256 -20.14 5.97 -9.66
N ASP A 257 -19.13 6.78 -9.30
CA ASP A 257 -17.74 6.56 -9.73
C ASP A 257 -17.23 5.22 -9.21
N ALA A 258 -17.47 4.92 -7.93
CA ALA A 258 -17.06 3.66 -7.31
C ALA A 258 -17.72 2.45 -8.00
N ALA A 259 -19.02 2.51 -8.25
CA ALA A 259 -19.76 1.47 -8.98
C ALA A 259 -19.27 1.32 -10.43
N LEU A 260 -18.96 2.43 -11.11
CA LEU A 260 -18.38 2.41 -12.46
C LEU A 260 -17.06 1.62 -12.47
N MET A 261 -16.16 1.90 -11.54
CA MET A 261 -14.87 1.21 -11.48
C MET A 261 -15.04 -0.29 -11.19
N MET A 262 -15.98 -0.67 -10.32
CA MET A 262 -16.32 -2.07 -10.06
C MET A 262 -16.90 -2.76 -11.29
N GLN A 263 -17.78 -2.10 -12.07
CA GLN A 263 -18.31 -2.63 -13.31
C GLN A 263 -17.27 -2.75 -14.43
N LEU A 264 -16.22 -1.93 -14.40
CA LEU A 264 -15.05 -2.04 -15.29
C LEU A 264 -14.13 -3.21 -14.92
N GLY A 265 -14.39 -3.90 -13.80
CA GLY A 265 -13.68 -5.10 -13.39
C GLY A 265 -12.60 -4.89 -12.33
N CYS A 266 -12.62 -3.77 -11.61
CA CYS A 266 -11.79 -3.61 -10.43
C CYS A 266 -12.21 -4.55 -9.30
N ASP A 267 -11.25 -4.96 -8.48
CA ASP A 267 -11.48 -5.85 -7.33
C ASP A 267 -11.90 -5.10 -6.06
N GLY A 268 -11.93 -3.78 -6.09
CA GLY A 268 -12.29 -2.88 -5.00
C GLY A 268 -11.89 -1.45 -5.34
N VAL A 269 -12.07 -0.51 -4.41
CA VAL A 269 -11.75 0.90 -4.63
C VAL A 269 -10.97 1.50 -3.47
N PHE A 270 -10.03 2.41 -3.79
CA PHE A 270 -9.44 3.37 -2.85
C PHE A 270 -10.17 4.70 -3.00
N VAL A 271 -10.55 5.30 -1.89
CA VAL A 271 -11.18 6.63 -1.88
C VAL A 271 -10.57 7.48 -0.78
N GLY A 272 -9.99 8.61 -1.17
CA GLY A 272 -9.38 9.54 -0.22
C GLY A 272 -10.15 10.84 -0.10
N SER A 273 -9.69 11.87 -0.80
CA SER A 273 -10.29 13.20 -0.79
C SER A 273 -11.80 13.20 -1.08
N GLY A 274 -12.27 12.26 -1.90
CA GLY A 274 -13.68 12.13 -2.28
C GLY A 274 -14.64 11.96 -1.08
N ILE A 275 -14.16 11.39 0.04
CA ILE A 275 -14.96 11.25 1.26
C ILE A 275 -14.79 12.46 2.17
N PHE A 276 -13.58 12.72 2.65
CA PHE A 276 -13.32 13.68 3.73
C PHE A 276 -13.27 15.14 3.28
N LYS A 277 -13.33 15.41 1.97
CA LYS A 277 -13.53 16.75 1.39
C LYS A 277 -14.96 16.99 0.88
N SER A 278 -15.89 16.06 1.11
CA SER A 278 -17.30 16.21 0.79
C SER A 278 -18.06 16.95 1.90
N GLY A 279 -19.29 17.39 1.60
CA GLY A 279 -20.13 18.07 2.55
C GLY A 279 -20.60 17.21 3.75
N ASP A 280 -20.68 15.87 3.59
CA ASP A 280 -21.03 14.91 4.65
C ASP A 280 -20.20 13.62 4.47
N ALA A 281 -19.08 13.56 5.16
CA ALA A 281 -18.13 12.46 5.04
C ALA A 281 -18.72 11.11 5.49
N VAL A 282 -19.53 11.08 6.55
CA VAL A 282 -20.12 9.84 7.10
C VAL A 282 -21.11 9.24 6.11
N LYS A 283 -22.05 10.05 5.60
CA LYS A 283 -23.02 9.60 4.59
C LYS A 283 -22.32 9.19 3.31
N ARG A 284 -21.31 9.95 2.86
CA ARG A 284 -20.53 9.67 1.66
C ARG A 284 -19.79 8.34 1.76
N ALA A 285 -19.11 8.09 2.89
CA ALA A 285 -18.40 6.85 3.15
C ALA A 285 -19.33 5.63 3.08
N LYS A 286 -20.45 5.67 3.80
CA LYS A 286 -21.47 4.60 3.77
C LYS A 286 -22.06 4.40 2.37
N ALA A 287 -22.38 5.47 1.66
CA ALA A 287 -22.93 5.41 0.31
C ALA A 287 -21.95 4.77 -0.68
N ILE A 288 -20.65 5.08 -0.59
CA ILE A 288 -19.61 4.48 -1.44
C ILE A 288 -19.45 3.00 -1.12
N VAL A 289 -19.43 2.58 0.15
CA VAL A 289 -19.37 1.16 0.54
C VAL A 289 -20.57 0.39 -0.03
N GLN A 290 -21.78 0.92 0.11
CA GLN A 290 -22.99 0.30 -0.45
C GLN A 290 -22.93 0.23 -1.99
N ALA A 291 -22.45 1.28 -2.65
CA ALA A 291 -22.29 1.29 -4.10
C ALA A 291 -21.27 0.25 -4.60
N VAL A 292 -20.19 0.02 -3.85
CA VAL A 292 -19.21 -1.03 -4.17
C VAL A 292 -19.80 -2.41 -3.93
N THR A 293 -20.56 -2.61 -2.85
CA THR A 293 -21.21 -3.90 -2.54
C THR A 293 -22.28 -4.25 -3.56
N HIS A 294 -23.07 -3.27 -3.97
CA HIS A 294 -24.23 -3.44 -4.86
C HIS A 294 -24.03 -2.81 -6.24
N PHE A 295 -22.80 -2.80 -6.74
CA PHE A 295 -22.41 -2.05 -7.94
C PHE A 295 -23.17 -2.42 -9.23
N ARG A 296 -23.92 -3.54 -9.25
CA ARG A 296 -24.75 -3.97 -10.38
C ARG A 296 -26.25 -3.70 -10.21
N ASP A 297 -26.67 -3.17 -9.06
CA ASP A 297 -28.06 -2.88 -8.80
C ASP A 297 -28.37 -1.37 -8.97
N PRO A 298 -28.98 -0.96 -10.12
CA PRO A 298 -29.25 0.46 -10.36
C PRO A 298 -30.22 1.08 -9.36
N LYS A 299 -31.10 0.29 -8.72
CA LYS A 299 -32.05 0.82 -7.71
C LYS A 299 -31.30 1.18 -6.44
N VAL A 300 -30.45 0.30 -5.93
CA VAL A 300 -29.59 0.60 -4.78
C VAL A 300 -28.66 1.76 -5.10
N LEU A 301 -28.07 1.80 -6.30
CA LEU A 301 -27.18 2.90 -6.71
C LEU A 301 -27.93 4.24 -6.71
N ALA A 302 -29.18 4.30 -7.18
CA ALA A 302 -29.98 5.50 -7.15
C ALA A 302 -30.30 5.94 -5.71
N GLU A 303 -30.66 5.00 -4.84
CA GLU A 303 -30.95 5.26 -3.42
C GLU A 303 -29.72 5.82 -2.69
N VAL A 304 -28.58 5.13 -2.76
CA VAL A 304 -27.37 5.54 -2.03
C VAL A 304 -26.70 6.80 -2.61
N SER A 305 -27.06 7.20 -3.82
CA SER A 305 -26.59 8.45 -4.42
C SER A 305 -27.44 9.66 -4.05
N SER A 306 -28.59 9.45 -3.38
CA SER A 306 -29.53 10.51 -3.05
C SER A 306 -29.28 11.11 -1.66
N GLY A 307 -29.33 12.44 -1.55
CA GLY A 307 -29.32 13.15 -0.25
C GLY A 307 -28.02 13.03 0.55
N ILE A 308 -26.88 12.75 -0.12
CA ILE A 308 -25.57 12.55 0.53
C ILE A 308 -24.70 13.81 0.60
N GLY A 309 -25.29 14.98 0.37
CA GLY A 309 -24.59 16.26 0.37
C GLY A 309 -23.74 16.48 -0.89
N GLU A 310 -23.02 17.60 -0.92
CA GLU A 310 -22.17 17.98 -2.03
C GLU A 310 -20.93 17.07 -2.13
N ALA A 311 -20.55 16.71 -3.35
CA ALA A 311 -19.28 16.06 -3.62
C ALA A 311 -18.12 17.05 -3.35
N MET A 312 -16.91 16.52 -3.21
CA MET A 312 -15.71 17.37 -3.15
C MET A 312 -15.61 18.26 -4.38
N VAL A 313 -15.06 19.45 -4.22
CA VAL A 313 -14.70 20.30 -5.35
C VAL A 313 -13.61 19.62 -6.16
N GLY A 314 -13.88 19.37 -7.44
CA GLY A 314 -12.98 18.64 -8.33
C GLY A 314 -12.06 19.56 -9.14
N LEU A 315 -10.95 18.99 -9.60
CA LEU A 315 -10.03 19.60 -10.58
C LEU A 315 -10.14 18.84 -11.89
N ASN A 316 -10.40 19.55 -12.99
CA ASN A 316 -10.46 18.94 -14.31
C ASN A 316 -9.04 18.52 -14.77
N VAL A 317 -8.81 17.22 -14.85
CA VAL A 317 -7.51 16.64 -15.21
C VAL A 317 -7.05 17.06 -16.63
N GLY A 318 -7.98 17.28 -17.56
CA GLY A 318 -7.68 17.74 -18.90
C GLY A 318 -7.09 19.16 -18.98
N LYS A 319 -7.22 19.95 -17.89
CA LYS A 319 -6.64 21.29 -17.79
C LYS A 319 -5.32 21.33 -17.01
N MET A 320 -4.88 20.20 -16.46
CA MET A 320 -3.64 20.11 -15.69
C MET A 320 -2.43 19.98 -16.61
N GLY A 321 -1.36 20.69 -16.26
CA GLY A 321 -0.05 20.50 -16.88
C GLY A 321 0.57 19.14 -16.55
N GLU A 322 1.42 18.61 -17.43
CA GLU A 322 2.07 17.31 -17.19
C GLU A 322 2.88 17.27 -15.87
N GLY A 323 3.51 18.38 -15.47
CA GLY A 323 4.25 18.48 -14.20
C GLY A 323 3.37 18.45 -12.94
N GLU A 324 2.06 18.68 -13.10
CA GLU A 324 1.09 18.65 -12.01
C GLU A 324 0.47 17.26 -11.82
N LYS A 325 0.59 16.37 -12.82
CA LYS A 325 0.05 15.01 -12.78
C LYS A 325 0.92 14.11 -11.93
N LEU A 326 0.32 13.52 -10.89
CA LEU A 326 1.01 12.60 -10.00
C LEU A 326 1.24 11.22 -10.65
N ALA A 327 0.31 10.78 -11.50
CA ALA A 327 0.37 9.48 -12.16
C ALA A 327 1.61 9.28 -13.04
N GLY A 328 2.27 10.36 -13.49
CA GLY A 328 3.51 10.32 -14.25
C GLY A 328 4.75 9.92 -13.45
N ARG A 329 4.67 9.98 -12.11
CA ARG A 329 5.79 9.65 -11.23
C ARG A 329 6.01 8.14 -11.17
N GLY A 330 7.26 7.72 -11.29
CA GLY A 330 7.68 6.31 -11.24
C GLY A 330 6.95 5.46 -12.29
N TRP A 331 7.59 5.21 -13.38
CA TRP A 331 7.04 4.46 -14.54
C TRP A 331 7.32 2.95 -14.48
#